data_856129b8efc74042594fc05a44ecd95e
#
_entry.id   856129b8efc74042594fc05a44ecd95e
#
_cell.length_a   1.000
_cell.length_b   1.000
_cell.length_c   1.000
_cell.angle_alpha   90.00
_cell.angle_beta   90.00
_cell.angle_gamma   90.00
#
_symmetry.space_group_name_H-M   'P 1'
#
loop_
_entity.id
_entity.type
_entity.pdbx_description
1 polymer ?
#
loop_
_entity_poly.entity_id
_entity_poly.type
_entity_poly.pdbx_seq_one_letter_code
_entity_poly.pdbx_strand_id
1 'polypeptide(L)'
;LYLKLYGNIHHAKRQKQRKQEEKTMWTEGTIRVGASVFHYWVKHYEEPSIYGYEEGRASKITLRRNAETVFNFDRGLDVPPTDAETETALAILLKQYN
;
A
#
# COMPACT_ATOMS: atom_id res chain seq x y z
N LEU A 1 3.39 -18.68 30.23
CA LEU A 1 2.71 -18.47 29.77
C LEU A 1 2.21 -18.57 30.11
N TYR A 2 2.74 -17.87 29.43
CA TYR A 2 2.04 -17.34 29.03
C TYR A 2 1.31 -17.61 29.44
N LEU A 3 2.10 -17.81 29.43
CA LEU A 3 1.24 -17.58 29.05
C LEU A 3 0.68 -17.71 29.43
N LYS A 4 1.43 -17.41 29.04
CA LYS A 4 0.77 -16.97 28.72
C LYS A 4 0.08 -16.93 29.06
N LEU A 5 0.70 -16.88 29.33
CA LEU A 5 0.03 -16.36 29.04
C LEU A 5 -0.58 -16.38 29.31
N TYR A 6 -0.12 -15.99 29.07
CA TYR A 6 -0.86 -15.39 28.62
C TYR A 6 -1.73 -15.50 28.73
N GLY A 7 -0.67 -16.14 29.29
CA GLY A 7 -1.76 -15.72 28.59
C GLY A 7 -2.33 -15.76 28.61
N ASN A 8 -2.03 -15.62 28.44
CA ASN A 8 -2.79 -15.21 27.77
C ASN A 8 -3.14 -15.11 27.76
N ILE A 9 -2.69 -14.81 27.94
CA ILE A 9 -3.30 -14.29 27.24
C ILE A 9 -3.67 -14.36 27.19
N HIS A 10 -3.17 -13.93 26.94
CA HIS A 10 -3.73 -13.42 26.17
C HIS A 10 -4.23 -13.44 26.11
N HIS A 11 -3.85 -13.40 26.05
CA HIS A 11 -4.49 -12.97 25.20
C HIS A 11 -4.96 -12.81 24.99
N ALA A 12 -4.47 -12.36 25.06
CA ALA A 12 -5.13 -11.81 24.12
C ALA A 12 -5.38 -11.75 23.90
N LYS A 13 -5.15 -11.46 23.68
CA LYS A 13 -5.65 -10.99 22.86
C LYS A 13 -5.98 -10.94 22.32
N ARG A 14 -5.65 -10.56 22.55
CA ARG A 14 -6.17 -10.23 21.60
C ARG A 14 -6.39 -10.15 21.03
N GLN A 15 -6.25 -9.76 21.25
CA GLN A 15 -6.75 -9.40 20.26
C GLN A 15 -6.91 -9.23 19.62
N LYS A 16 -6.71 -8.89 19.79
CA LYS A 16 -7.14 -8.52 18.91
C LYS A 16 -7.24 -8.34 18.35
N GLN A 17 -7.13 -8.12 18.61
CA GLN A 17 -7.42 -7.68 17.83
C GLN A 17 -7.45 -7.45 17.34
N ARG A 18 -7.33 -7.26 17.60
CA ARG A 18 -7.55 -6.68 16.95
C ARG A 18 -7.27 -6.53 16.27
N LYS A 19 -7.14 -6.64 16.36
CA LYS A 19 -7.10 -6.24 15.61
C LYS A 19 -6.63 -5.81 15.19
N GLN A 20 -6.35 -5.68 15.52
CA GLN A 20 -6.14 -5.03 15.21
C GLN A 20 -6.19 -4.47 14.60
N GLU A 21 -6.22 -4.26 15.43
CA GLU A 21 -6.38 -3.52 14.47
C GLU A 21 -5.26 -3.02 13.81
N GLU A 22 -5.01 -3.41 12.70
CA GLU A 22 -3.95 -3.04 11.90
C GLU A 22 -4.11 -1.64 11.44
N LYS A 23 -3.05 -0.82 11.49
CA LYS A 23 -3.13 0.55 11.06
C LYS A 23 -3.04 0.63 9.56
N THR A 24 -4.14 1.00 8.95
CA THR A 24 -4.25 1.20 7.51
C THR A 24 -4.20 2.68 7.23
N MET A 25 -3.32 3.08 6.33
CA MET A 25 -3.21 4.48 5.95
C MET A 25 -3.51 4.65 4.48
N TRP A 26 -4.39 5.60 4.18
CA TRP A 26 -4.67 6.02 2.80
C TRP A 26 -4.00 7.34 2.58
N THR A 27 -3.25 7.46 1.49
CA THR A 27 -2.60 8.72 1.12
C THR A 27 -2.97 9.04 -0.31
N GLU A 28 -3.27 10.31 -0.55
CA GLU A 28 -3.68 10.79 -1.86
C GLU A 28 -2.88 12.04 -2.17
N GLY A 29 -2.48 12.21 -3.42
CA GLY A 29 -1.73 13.39 -3.81
C GLY A 29 -1.44 13.40 -5.29
N THR A 30 -0.49 14.24 -5.69
CA THR A 30 -0.07 14.35 -7.08
C THR A 30 1.45 14.27 -7.18
N ILE A 31 1.92 13.75 -8.31
CA ILE A 31 3.33 13.67 -8.65
C ILE A 31 3.48 14.19 -10.06
N ARG A 32 4.46 15.07 -10.27
CA ARG A 32 4.79 15.54 -11.61
C ARG A 32 6.05 14.82 -12.09
N VAL A 33 5.98 14.22 -13.27
CA VAL A 33 7.13 13.61 -13.92
C VAL A 33 7.17 14.13 -15.33
N GLY A 34 8.19 14.96 -15.66
CA GLY A 34 8.24 15.59 -16.96
C GLY A 34 7.03 16.48 -17.18
N ALA A 35 6.32 16.27 -18.26
CA ALA A 35 5.11 17.02 -18.59
C ALA A 35 3.85 16.37 -18.03
N SER A 36 3.98 15.21 -17.39
CA SER A 36 2.83 14.47 -16.89
C SER A 36 2.57 14.78 -15.42
N VAL A 37 1.29 14.92 -15.07
CA VAL A 37 0.87 15.07 -13.68
C VAL A 37 0.02 13.87 -13.35
N PHE A 38 0.45 13.13 -12.34
CA PHE A 38 -0.24 11.92 -11.90
C PHE A 38 -0.96 12.19 -10.59
N HIS A 39 -2.20 11.77 -10.52
CA HIS A 39 -2.95 11.76 -9.28
C HIS A 39 -2.85 10.36 -8.71
N TYR A 40 -2.50 10.23 -7.44
CA TYR A 40 -2.28 8.90 -6.87
C TYR A 40 -3.09 8.67 -5.61
N TRP A 41 -3.39 7.41 -5.37
CA TRP A 41 -3.97 6.91 -4.12
C TRP A 41 -3.16 5.70 -3.72
N VAL A 42 -2.72 5.65 -2.45
CA VAL A 42 -1.96 4.53 -1.92
C VAL A 42 -2.57 4.10 -0.60
N LYS A 43 -2.84 2.82 -0.49
CA LYS A 43 -3.24 2.22 0.77
C LYS A 43 -2.08 1.40 1.27
N HIS A 44 -1.57 1.71 2.47
CA HIS A 44 -0.42 1.00 2.99
C HIS A 44 -0.58 0.73 4.48
N TYR A 45 0.20 -0.24 4.95
CA TYR A 45 0.21 -0.66 6.34
C TYR A 45 1.57 -0.36 6.93
N GLU A 46 1.69 -0.54 8.24
CA GLU A 46 2.98 -0.35 8.90
C GLU A 46 3.96 -1.48 8.59
N GLU A 47 3.42 -2.68 8.32
CA GLU A 47 4.25 -3.86 8.11
C GLU A 47 4.04 -4.41 6.71
N PRO A 48 5.08 -4.99 6.10
CA PRO A 48 4.92 -5.66 4.82
C PRO A 48 4.00 -6.87 4.93
N SER A 49 3.43 -7.28 3.83
CA SER A 49 2.61 -8.49 3.80
C SER A 49 2.70 -9.14 2.43
N ILE A 50 2.24 -10.39 2.36
CA ILE A 50 2.23 -11.09 1.07
C ILE A 50 1.24 -10.47 0.11
N TYR A 51 0.34 -9.62 0.58
CA TYR A 51 -0.63 -8.95 -0.27
C TYR A 51 -0.13 -7.58 -0.74
N GLY A 52 1.02 -7.11 -0.23
CA GLY A 52 1.57 -5.84 -0.65
C GLY A 52 2.29 -5.95 -1.99
N TYR A 53 2.53 -4.80 -2.61
CA TYR A 53 3.26 -4.75 -3.87
C TYR A 53 4.67 -5.31 -3.63
N GLU A 54 5.04 -6.35 -4.37
CA GLU A 54 6.31 -7.05 -4.19
C GLU A 54 6.53 -7.42 -2.73
N GLU A 55 5.42 -7.79 -2.06
CA GLU A 55 5.44 -8.19 -0.65
C GLU A 55 5.90 -7.08 0.27
N GLY A 56 5.62 -5.83 -0.11
CA GLY A 56 5.92 -4.68 0.73
C GLY A 56 4.71 -4.22 1.51
N ARG A 57 4.70 -2.94 1.89
CA ARG A 57 3.65 -2.40 2.74
C ARG A 57 2.45 -1.88 1.97
N ALA A 58 2.61 -1.52 0.70
CA ALA A 58 1.52 -0.94 -0.08
C ALA A 58 0.65 -2.05 -0.64
N SER A 59 -0.62 -2.07 -0.24
CA SER A 59 -1.56 -3.10 -0.70
C SER A 59 -2.44 -2.62 -1.84
N LYS A 60 -2.51 -1.30 -2.08
CA LYS A 60 -3.26 -0.75 -3.19
C LYS A 60 -2.55 0.51 -3.67
N ILE A 61 -2.34 0.60 -4.97
CA ILE A 61 -1.71 1.76 -5.60
C ILE A 61 -2.47 2.06 -6.87
N THR A 62 -2.93 3.29 -7.03
CA THR A 62 -3.60 3.73 -8.24
C THR A 62 -2.94 5.02 -8.72
N LEU A 63 -2.61 5.06 -10.01
CA LEU A 63 -2.11 6.26 -10.67
C LEU A 63 -3.06 6.64 -11.80
N ARG A 64 -3.44 7.90 -11.86
CA ARG A 64 -4.28 8.43 -12.94
C ARG A 64 -3.59 9.62 -13.57
N ARG A 65 -3.71 9.69 -14.89
CA ARG A 65 -3.18 10.81 -15.67
C ARG A 65 -4.25 11.17 -16.70
N ASN A 66 -4.67 12.45 -16.74
CA ASN A 66 -5.69 12.93 -17.65
C ASN A 66 -6.97 12.09 -17.55
N ALA A 67 -7.40 11.84 -16.30
CA ALA A 67 -8.61 11.12 -15.98
C ALA A 67 -8.59 9.65 -16.43
N GLU A 68 -7.40 9.13 -16.77
CA GLU A 68 -7.25 7.74 -17.17
C GLU A 68 -6.40 7.00 -16.15
N THR A 69 -6.82 5.79 -15.75
CA THR A 69 -6.03 4.96 -14.86
C THR A 69 -4.88 4.36 -15.66
N VAL A 70 -3.65 4.73 -15.29
CA VAL A 70 -2.45 4.29 -16.01
C VAL A 70 -1.67 3.25 -15.22
N PHE A 71 -2.01 3.04 -13.96
CA PHE A 71 -1.46 1.97 -13.15
C PHE A 71 -2.46 1.64 -12.05
N ASN A 72 -2.68 0.37 -11.80
CA ASN A 72 -3.51 -0.05 -10.69
C ASN A 72 -3.03 -1.39 -10.16
N PHE A 73 -2.80 -1.42 -8.86
CA PHE A 73 -2.45 -2.62 -8.12
C PHE A 73 -3.39 -2.69 -6.92
N ASP A 74 -4.11 -3.80 -6.78
CA ASP A 74 -5.02 -4.00 -5.66
C ASP A 74 -4.85 -5.44 -5.20
N ARG A 75 -3.79 -5.65 -4.39
CA ARG A 75 -3.36 -6.96 -3.92
C ARG A 75 -3.05 -7.90 -5.10
N GLY A 76 -2.81 -7.32 -6.25
CA GLY A 76 -2.47 -8.01 -7.47
C GLY A 76 -2.44 -6.97 -8.57
N LEU A 77 -1.61 -7.18 -9.59
CA LEU A 77 -1.46 -6.21 -10.66
C LEU A 77 -2.68 -6.25 -11.56
N ASP A 78 -3.33 -5.11 -11.73
CA ASP A 78 -4.53 -4.98 -12.55
C ASP A 78 -4.24 -4.21 -13.84
N VAL A 79 -3.61 -3.03 -13.72
CA VAL A 79 -3.26 -2.20 -14.88
C VAL A 79 -1.77 -1.93 -14.80
N PRO A 80 -0.95 -2.57 -15.66
CA PRO A 80 0.51 -2.35 -15.61
C PRO A 80 0.87 -1.01 -16.22
N PRO A 81 2.04 -0.44 -15.85
CA PRO A 81 2.50 0.80 -16.45
C PRO A 81 2.93 0.54 -17.88
N THR A 82 2.65 1.48 -18.78
CA THR A 82 2.97 1.30 -20.19
C THR A 82 3.91 2.36 -20.73
N ASP A 83 4.36 3.30 -19.91
CA ASP A 83 5.32 4.31 -20.36
C ASP A 83 6.29 4.65 -19.23
N ALA A 84 7.41 5.29 -19.61
CA ALA A 84 8.50 5.56 -18.69
C ALA A 84 8.11 6.53 -17.58
N GLU A 85 7.26 7.50 -17.89
CA GLU A 85 6.86 8.48 -16.87
C GLU A 85 5.99 7.83 -15.81
N THR A 86 5.11 6.91 -16.21
CA THR A 86 4.29 6.18 -15.27
C THR A 86 5.18 5.28 -14.38
N GLU A 87 6.18 4.63 -14.98
CA GLU A 87 7.09 3.81 -14.19
C GLU A 87 7.88 4.64 -13.20
N THR A 88 8.29 5.84 -13.59
CA THR A 88 9.01 6.74 -12.68
C THR A 88 8.11 7.17 -11.53
N ALA A 89 6.87 7.54 -11.82
CA ALA A 89 5.92 7.93 -10.78
C ALA A 89 5.70 6.79 -9.80
N LEU A 90 5.55 5.58 -10.32
CA LEU A 90 5.39 4.40 -9.47
C LEU A 90 6.61 4.19 -8.58
N ALA A 91 7.82 4.33 -9.15
CA ALA A 91 9.04 4.15 -8.36
C ALA A 91 9.12 5.16 -7.21
N ILE A 92 8.69 6.39 -7.45
CA ILE A 92 8.68 7.42 -6.41
C ILE A 92 7.73 7.00 -5.27
N LEU A 93 6.55 6.51 -5.62
CA LEU A 93 5.58 6.07 -4.60
C LEU A 93 6.09 4.87 -3.82
N LEU A 94 6.72 3.93 -4.51
CA LEU A 94 7.23 2.74 -3.83
C LEU A 94 8.33 3.11 -2.85
N LYS A 95 9.18 4.06 -3.21
CA LYS A 95 10.22 4.49 -2.30
C LYS A 95 9.63 5.11 -1.04
N GLN A 96 8.49 5.75 -1.16
CA GLN A 96 7.89 6.49 -0.07
C GLN A 96 7.00 5.62 0.80
N TYR A 97 6.26 4.69 0.21
CA TYR A 97 5.19 3.98 0.92
C TYR A 97 5.37 2.47 1.00
N ASN A 98 6.29 1.92 0.24
CA ASN A 98 6.45 0.48 0.22
C ASN A 98 7.71 0.04 0.97
#